data_ecbcd2ee61d4bd90a1ea2d43098d085f
#
_entry.id   ecbcd2ee61d4bd90a1ea2d43098d085f
#
_cell.length_a   1.000
_cell.length_b   1.000
_cell.length_c   1.000
_cell.angle_alpha   90.00
_cell.angle_beta   90.00
_cell.angle_gamma   90.00
#
_symmetry.space_group_name_H-M   'P 1'
#
loop_
_entity.id
_entity.type
_entity.pdbx_description
1 polymer ?
#
loop_
_entity_poly.entity_id
_entity_poly.type
_entity_poly.pdbx_seq_one_letter_code
_entity_poly.pdbx_strand_id
1 'polypeptide(L)'
;MKLTILSENNTHTREPYLMGEPGFSCYVECGGKRILLDTGYYGVAVENAETLGIDLNGLDYIAVSHGHDDHTHGLLPLLEAGVDVSRTKLVVHPKALLRKVVDGAESGFPWPEDGIRSRFDVLEAAQPLELAENLWYLGQIPRTNDFENQTPIGFVVDEGREEPDFILDDTALAYKTDEGVFIITGCSHSGICNICEYAKKALGCDTLLGVIGGFHLLKPGRQLEETIRYFEREKPAKLCPCHCISMGCKFRVAQALPIEDVAVGYELEI
;
A
#
# COMPACT_ATOMS: atom_id res chain seq x y z
N MET A 1 11.75 2.11 12.97
CA MET A 1 11.10 1.22 11.99
C MET A 1 12.00 1.12 10.77
N LYS A 2 12.18 -0.08 10.20
CA LYS A 2 12.88 -0.27 8.92
C LYS A 2 11.89 -0.82 7.89
N LEU A 3 11.99 -0.36 6.64
CA LEU A 3 11.20 -0.91 5.54
C LEU A 3 12.09 -1.24 4.33
N THR A 4 11.64 -2.20 3.52
CA THR A 4 12.28 -2.61 2.26
C THR A 4 11.21 -2.85 1.21
N ILE A 5 11.33 -2.22 0.03
CA ILE A 5 10.42 -2.44 -1.10
C ILE A 5 10.79 -3.76 -1.79
N LEU A 6 9.87 -4.72 -1.78
CA LEU A 6 10.06 -6.04 -2.39
C LEU A 6 9.46 -6.16 -3.78
N SER A 7 8.39 -5.42 -4.09
CA SER A 7 7.78 -5.33 -5.41
C SER A 7 7.40 -3.89 -5.74
N GLU A 8 7.75 -3.45 -6.93
CA GLU A 8 7.51 -2.12 -7.48
C GLU A 8 7.76 -2.18 -9.00
N ASN A 9 7.26 -1.19 -9.75
CA ASN A 9 7.34 -1.16 -11.21
C ASN A 9 8.76 -0.93 -11.75
N ASN A 10 9.68 -0.39 -10.94
CA ASN A 10 11.03 -0.02 -11.35
C ASN A 10 12.09 -0.81 -10.58
N THR A 11 13.24 -1.03 -11.24
CA THR A 11 14.43 -1.67 -10.66
C THR A 11 15.66 -0.80 -10.83
N HIS A 12 16.67 -1.02 -9.99
CA HIS A 12 17.99 -0.41 -10.16
C HIS A 12 18.89 -1.26 -11.07
N THR A 13 19.87 -0.61 -11.71
CA THR A 13 20.85 -1.25 -12.61
C THR A 13 22.07 -1.78 -11.87
N ARG A 14 22.02 -1.93 -10.54
CA ARG A 14 23.13 -2.40 -9.70
C ARG A 14 22.80 -3.73 -9.03
N GLU A 15 23.84 -4.49 -8.69
CA GLU A 15 23.71 -5.73 -7.92
C GLU A 15 23.26 -5.46 -6.45
N PRO A 16 22.47 -6.40 -5.87
CA PRO A 16 21.90 -7.57 -6.55
C PRO A 16 20.86 -7.15 -7.59
N TYR A 17 20.79 -7.86 -8.73
CA TYR A 17 19.76 -7.58 -9.73
C TYR A 17 18.41 -8.09 -9.22
N LEU A 18 17.50 -7.15 -9.01
CA LEU A 18 16.15 -7.41 -8.52
C LEU A 18 15.15 -7.26 -9.66
N MET A 19 14.00 -7.93 -9.53
CA MET A 19 12.94 -7.89 -10.53
C MET A 19 11.87 -6.89 -10.13
N GLY A 20 11.29 -6.19 -11.14
CA GLY A 20 10.11 -5.35 -11.00
C GLY A 20 8.89 -6.01 -11.61
N GLU A 21 7.72 -5.64 -11.14
CA GLU A 21 6.42 -6.04 -11.69
C GLU A 21 5.39 -4.92 -11.50
N PRO A 22 4.27 -4.92 -12.26
CA PRO A 22 3.16 -4.01 -12.00
C PRO A 22 2.40 -4.44 -10.74
N GLY A 23 3.02 -4.28 -9.58
CA GLY A 23 2.51 -4.66 -8.28
C GLY A 23 3.30 -4.00 -7.17
N PHE A 24 2.76 -3.96 -5.96
CA PHE A 24 3.42 -3.35 -4.82
C PHE A 24 3.57 -4.34 -3.67
N SER A 25 4.74 -4.35 -3.03
CA SER A 25 4.97 -5.06 -1.77
C SER A 25 6.09 -4.38 -0.98
N CYS A 26 5.83 -4.17 0.31
CA CYS A 26 6.76 -3.54 1.24
C CYS A 26 6.92 -4.38 2.52
N TYR A 27 8.12 -4.85 2.78
CA TYR A 27 8.46 -5.52 4.04
C TYR A 27 8.81 -4.48 5.11
N VAL A 28 8.22 -4.63 6.30
CA VAL A 28 8.36 -3.68 7.41
C VAL A 28 8.75 -4.41 8.69
N GLU A 29 9.82 -3.95 9.33
CA GLU A 29 10.25 -4.37 10.66
C GLU A 29 10.01 -3.23 11.66
N CYS A 30 9.17 -3.48 12.67
CA CYS A 30 8.80 -2.50 13.66
C CYS A 30 8.49 -3.14 15.01
N GLY A 31 9.09 -2.66 16.10
CA GLY A 31 8.80 -3.15 17.45
C GLY A 31 8.97 -4.66 17.63
N GLY A 32 9.91 -5.29 16.93
CA GLY A 32 10.12 -6.74 16.92
C GLY A 32 9.08 -7.53 16.12
N LYS A 33 8.18 -6.85 15.39
CA LYS A 33 7.20 -7.44 14.48
C LYS A 33 7.68 -7.36 13.03
N ARG A 34 7.29 -8.36 12.22
CA ARG A 34 7.57 -8.45 10.79
C ARG A 34 6.25 -8.42 10.03
N ILE A 35 6.08 -7.40 9.20
CA ILE A 35 4.84 -7.13 8.47
C ILE A 35 5.16 -7.06 6.97
N LEU A 36 4.34 -7.71 6.15
CA LEU A 36 4.34 -7.52 4.71
C LEU A 36 3.11 -6.67 4.34
N LEU A 37 3.32 -5.45 3.87
CA LEU A 37 2.26 -4.63 3.30
C LEU A 37 2.17 -4.95 1.82
N ASP A 38 1.04 -5.49 1.40
CA ASP A 38 0.75 -6.00 0.06
C ASP A 38 1.72 -7.10 -0.41
N THR A 39 1.39 -7.80 -1.46
CA THR A 39 2.13 -8.99 -1.89
C THR A 39 2.60 -8.95 -3.34
N GLY A 40 2.27 -7.88 -4.08
CA GLY A 40 2.52 -7.81 -5.51
C GLY A 40 1.58 -8.70 -6.33
N TYR A 41 1.99 -9.05 -7.54
CA TYR A 41 1.17 -9.79 -8.50
C TYR A 41 1.72 -11.19 -8.83
N TYR A 42 2.94 -11.31 -9.39
CA TYR A 42 3.49 -12.56 -9.95
C TYR A 42 4.42 -13.32 -9.01
N GLY A 43 4.61 -12.87 -7.77
CA GLY A 43 5.53 -13.50 -6.82
C GLY A 43 6.93 -12.92 -6.81
N VAL A 44 7.16 -11.86 -7.55
CA VAL A 44 8.43 -11.12 -7.58
C VAL A 44 8.87 -10.70 -6.17
N ALA A 45 7.93 -10.35 -5.29
CA ALA A 45 8.22 -10.03 -3.90
C ALA A 45 8.92 -11.18 -3.14
N VAL A 46 8.54 -12.44 -3.42
CA VAL A 46 9.14 -13.62 -2.78
C VAL A 46 10.57 -13.84 -3.29
N GLU A 47 10.78 -13.77 -4.60
CA GLU A 47 12.10 -13.95 -5.22
C GLU A 47 13.09 -12.83 -4.82
N ASN A 48 12.60 -11.60 -4.75
CA ASN A 48 13.41 -10.47 -4.29
C ASN A 48 13.73 -10.56 -2.78
N ALA A 49 12.80 -11.03 -1.95
CA ALA A 49 13.05 -11.28 -0.53
C ALA A 49 14.17 -12.32 -0.35
N GLU A 50 14.12 -13.44 -1.09
CA GLU A 50 15.18 -14.44 -1.08
C GLU A 50 16.54 -13.84 -1.49
N THR A 51 16.58 -13.07 -2.58
CA THR A 51 17.79 -12.42 -3.09
C THR A 51 18.37 -11.42 -2.09
N LEU A 52 17.51 -10.72 -1.34
CA LEU A 52 17.90 -9.76 -0.30
C LEU A 52 18.19 -10.41 1.06
N GLY A 53 17.99 -11.74 1.20
CA GLY A 53 18.18 -12.46 2.45
C GLY A 53 17.09 -12.16 3.50
N ILE A 54 15.91 -11.72 3.06
CA ILE A 54 14.75 -11.44 3.92
C ILE A 54 13.92 -12.71 4.05
N ASP A 55 13.80 -13.24 5.27
CA ASP A 55 12.99 -14.42 5.56
C ASP A 55 11.51 -14.02 5.75
N LEU A 56 10.65 -14.46 4.83
CA LEU A 56 9.20 -14.28 4.89
C LEU A 56 8.48 -15.33 5.75
N ASN A 57 9.18 -16.36 6.27
CA ASN A 57 8.54 -17.32 7.17
C ASN A 57 8.23 -16.67 8.51
N GLY A 58 7.04 -16.96 9.04
CA GLY A 58 6.63 -16.48 10.35
C GLY A 58 6.50 -14.96 10.43
N LEU A 59 6.02 -14.31 9.35
CA LEU A 59 5.49 -12.96 9.42
C LEU A 59 4.42 -12.87 10.52
N ASP A 60 4.41 -11.78 11.28
CA ASP A 60 3.32 -11.53 12.23
C ASP A 60 2.04 -11.14 11.49
N TYR A 61 2.18 -10.31 10.44
CA TYR A 61 1.07 -9.84 9.63
C TYR A 61 1.42 -9.77 8.15
N ILE A 62 0.43 -10.10 7.32
CA ILE A 62 0.31 -9.60 5.95
C ILE A 62 -0.81 -8.58 5.99
N ALA A 63 -0.51 -7.31 5.74
CA ALA A 63 -1.49 -6.23 5.72
C ALA A 63 -1.80 -5.88 4.26
N VAL A 64 -3.08 -5.80 3.91
CA VAL A 64 -3.52 -5.46 2.55
C VAL A 64 -4.01 -4.03 2.52
N SER A 65 -3.42 -3.21 1.66
CA SER A 65 -3.81 -1.81 1.50
C SER A 65 -5.19 -1.67 0.87
N HIS A 66 -5.52 -2.52 -0.09
CA HIS A 66 -6.84 -2.65 -0.72
C HIS A 66 -6.91 -3.95 -1.55
N GLY A 67 -8.09 -4.32 -1.98
CA GLY A 67 -8.34 -5.64 -2.58
C GLY A 67 -8.04 -5.77 -4.08
N HIS A 68 -7.27 -4.90 -4.73
CA HIS A 68 -6.88 -5.09 -6.13
C HIS A 68 -5.84 -6.20 -6.30
N ASP A 69 -5.83 -6.81 -7.46
CA ASP A 69 -5.03 -7.97 -7.81
C ASP A 69 -3.52 -7.71 -7.79
N ASP A 70 -3.07 -6.54 -8.17
CA ASP A 70 -1.66 -6.12 -8.15
C ASP A 70 -1.10 -5.88 -6.73
N HIS A 71 -1.94 -6.05 -5.70
CA HIS A 71 -1.58 -6.01 -4.27
C HIS A 71 -1.82 -7.34 -3.57
N THR A 72 -2.66 -8.22 -4.14
CA THR A 72 -3.15 -9.43 -3.45
C THR A 72 -2.83 -10.74 -4.16
N HIS A 73 -2.58 -10.74 -5.47
CA HIS A 73 -2.30 -11.97 -6.22
C HIS A 73 -0.98 -12.63 -5.83
N GLY A 74 -0.01 -11.88 -5.31
CA GLY A 74 1.22 -12.41 -4.75
C GLY A 74 1.04 -13.35 -3.55
N LEU A 75 -0.16 -13.40 -2.93
CA LEU A 75 -0.50 -14.41 -1.93
C LEU A 75 -0.42 -15.84 -2.48
N LEU A 76 -0.76 -16.05 -3.76
CA LEU A 76 -0.69 -17.38 -4.38
C LEU A 76 0.76 -17.88 -4.48
N PRO A 77 1.69 -17.19 -5.18
CA PRO A 77 3.09 -17.59 -5.25
C PRO A 77 3.79 -17.63 -3.88
N LEU A 78 3.38 -16.81 -2.92
CA LEU A 78 3.89 -16.86 -1.55
C LEU A 78 3.60 -18.24 -0.90
N LEU A 79 2.37 -18.74 -1.03
CA LEU A 79 2.01 -20.08 -0.55
C LEU A 79 2.68 -21.20 -1.38
N GLU A 80 2.78 -21.04 -2.71
CA GLU A 80 3.44 -22.01 -3.61
C GLU A 80 4.94 -22.14 -3.33
N ALA A 81 5.59 -21.06 -2.90
CA ALA A 81 6.97 -21.07 -2.43
C ALA A 81 7.15 -21.74 -1.06
N GLY A 82 6.06 -22.14 -0.40
CA GLY A 82 6.07 -22.83 0.88
C GLY A 82 6.35 -21.91 2.07
N VAL A 83 6.10 -20.61 1.95
CA VAL A 83 6.23 -19.67 3.07
C VAL A 83 5.26 -20.07 4.19
N ASP A 84 5.78 -20.25 5.39
CA ASP A 84 4.96 -20.62 6.57
C ASP A 84 4.17 -19.42 7.08
N VAL A 85 2.86 -19.43 6.74
CA VAL A 85 1.88 -18.43 7.19
C VAL A 85 0.98 -18.92 8.31
N SER A 86 1.26 -20.08 8.90
CA SER A 86 0.39 -20.72 9.90
C SER A 86 0.13 -19.89 11.16
N ARG A 87 0.99 -18.90 11.42
CA ARG A 87 0.90 -17.97 12.55
C ARG A 87 0.68 -16.52 12.11
N THR A 88 0.64 -16.28 10.81
CA THR A 88 0.49 -14.96 10.21
C THR A 88 -0.99 -14.56 10.16
N LYS A 89 -1.31 -13.35 10.58
CA LYS A 89 -2.65 -12.79 10.38
C LYS A 89 -2.71 -11.99 9.08
N LEU A 90 -3.71 -12.26 8.27
CA LEU A 90 -4.04 -11.45 7.09
C LEU A 90 -4.94 -10.29 7.52
N VAL A 91 -4.38 -9.08 7.60
CA VAL A 91 -5.12 -7.87 8.01
C VAL A 91 -5.68 -7.20 6.78
N VAL A 92 -7.01 -7.03 6.74
CA VAL A 92 -7.72 -6.46 5.60
C VAL A 92 -8.83 -5.52 6.06
N HIS A 93 -9.18 -4.55 5.23
CA HIS A 93 -10.46 -3.88 5.37
C HIS A 93 -11.58 -4.87 4.95
N PRO A 94 -12.74 -4.94 5.65
CA PRO A 94 -13.80 -5.92 5.33
C PRO A 94 -14.22 -5.92 3.86
N LYS A 95 -14.28 -4.74 3.22
CA LYS A 95 -14.65 -4.59 1.81
C LYS A 95 -13.57 -5.01 0.82
N ALA A 96 -12.33 -5.25 1.25
CA ALA A 96 -11.25 -5.73 0.38
C ALA A 96 -11.53 -7.14 -0.15
N LEU A 97 -12.26 -7.96 0.63
CA LEU A 97 -12.61 -9.33 0.27
C LEU A 97 -13.75 -9.43 -0.75
N LEU A 98 -14.43 -8.32 -1.05
CA LEU A 98 -15.50 -8.30 -2.05
C LEU A 98 -14.93 -8.50 -3.46
N ARG A 99 -15.71 -9.16 -4.30
CA ARG A 99 -15.38 -9.35 -5.71
C ARG A 99 -15.29 -7.99 -6.42
N LYS A 100 -14.18 -7.73 -7.11
CA LYS A 100 -13.92 -6.51 -7.87
C LYS A 100 -13.77 -6.81 -9.36
N VAL A 101 -14.31 -5.93 -10.20
CA VAL A 101 -14.27 -6.05 -11.66
C VAL A 101 -13.83 -4.72 -12.25
N VAL A 102 -12.73 -4.71 -13.00
CA VAL A 102 -12.22 -3.53 -13.70
C VAL A 102 -12.10 -3.86 -15.19
N ASP A 103 -12.68 -3.01 -16.05
CA ASP A 103 -12.69 -3.19 -17.52
C ASP A 103 -13.21 -4.58 -17.98
N GLY A 104 -14.13 -5.16 -17.19
CA GLY A 104 -14.74 -6.47 -17.47
C GLY A 104 -13.89 -7.68 -17.06
N ALA A 105 -12.75 -7.48 -16.41
CA ALA A 105 -11.90 -8.52 -15.85
C ALA A 105 -11.97 -8.57 -14.32
N GLU A 106 -11.79 -9.77 -13.74
CA GLU A 106 -11.59 -9.91 -12.30
C GLU A 106 -10.33 -9.15 -11.89
N SER A 107 -10.43 -8.34 -10.86
CA SER A 107 -9.34 -7.49 -10.36
C SER A 107 -9.27 -7.50 -8.82
N GLY A 108 -9.74 -8.59 -8.21
CA GLY A 108 -9.74 -8.77 -6.76
C GLY A 108 -8.72 -9.78 -6.27
N PHE A 109 -8.95 -10.33 -5.10
CA PHE A 109 -8.15 -11.42 -4.55
C PHE A 109 -8.12 -12.65 -5.47
N PRO A 110 -7.05 -13.49 -5.41
CA PRO A 110 -6.93 -14.68 -6.26
C PRO A 110 -7.92 -15.79 -5.90
N TRP A 111 -8.63 -15.67 -4.79
CA TRP A 111 -9.66 -16.60 -4.34
C TRP A 111 -10.89 -15.82 -3.85
N PRO A 112 -12.09 -16.43 -3.89
CA PRO A 112 -13.25 -15.90 -3.19
C PRO A 112 -13.01 -15.90 -1.67
N GLU A 113 -13.80 -15.14 -0.92
CA GLU A 113 -13.65 -14.93 0.52
C GLU A 113 -13.48 -16.23 1.32
N ASP A 114 -14.32 -17.25 1.07
CA ASP A 114 -14.22 -18.55 1.75
C ASP A 114 -12.85 -19.23 1.48
N GLY A 115 -12.33 -19.06 0.28
CA GLY A 115 -11.03 -19.55 -0.13
C GLY A 115 -9.90 -18.84 0.62
N ILE A 116 -10.02 -17.55 0.87
CA ILE A 116 -9.06 -16.76 1.65
C ILE A 116 -9.11 -17.19 3.12
N ARG A 117 -10.30 -17.24 3.72
CA ARG A 117 -10.50 -17.62 5.13
C ARG A 117 -10.08 -19.04 5.43
N SER A 118 -10.07 -19.94 4.44
CA SER A 118 -9.56 -21.31 4.61
C SER A 118 -8.03 -21.40 4.65
N ARG A 119 -7.32 -20.37 4.18
CA ARG A 119 -5.86 -20.34 4.05
C ARG A 119 -5.18 -19.42 5.07
N PHE A 120 -5.88 -18.39 5.51
CA PHE A 120 -5.34 -17.36 6.39
C PHE A 120 -6.23 -17.12 7.63
N ASP A 121 -5.59 -16.78 8.75
CA ASP A 121 -6.27 -16.17 9.90
C ASP A 121 -6.58 -14.71 9.58
N VAL A 122 -7.80 -14.44 9.10
CA VAL A 122 -8.22 -13.12 8.60
C VAL A 122 -8.62 -12.23 9.77
N LEU A 123 -7.99 -11.06 9.86
CA LEU A 123 -8.28 -10.01 10.82
C LEU A 123 -8.83 -8.78 10.07
N GLU A 124 -10.13 -8.55 10.20
CA GLU A 124 -10.78 -7.39 9.58
C GLU A 124 -10.63 -6.12 10.43
N ALA A 125 -10.25 -5.02 9.79
CA ALA A 125 -10.08 -3.74 10.44
C ALA A 125 -10.58 -2.58 9.57
N ALA A 126 -11.76 -2.04 9.90
CA ALA A 126 -12.30 -0.82 9.32
C ALA A 126 -11.96 0.45 10.13
N GLN A 127 -11.36 0.28 11.31
CA GLN A 127 -10.90 1.35 12.20
C GLN A 127 -9.40 1.20 12.43
N PRO A 128 -8.71 2.25 12.90
CA PRO A 128 -7.28 2.15 13.20
C PRO A 128 -6.97 1.01 14.16
N LEU A 129 -6.01 0.15 13.74
CA LEU A 129 -5.55 -1.02 14.49
C LEU A 129 -4.04 -0.96 14.63
N GLU A 130 -3.52 -1.00 15.85
CA GLU A 130 -2.09 -1.07 16.10
C GLU A 130 -1.55 -2.48 15.82
N LEU A 131 -0.62 -2.61 14.87
CA LEU A 131 0.00 -3.89 14.48
C LEU A 131 1.32 -4.12 15.22
N ALA A 132 2.05 -3.07 15.51
CA ALA A 132 3.29 -3.07 16.27
C ALA A 132 3.39 -1.74 17.03
N GLU A 133 4.36 -1.63 17.93
CA GLU A 133 4.57 -0.40 18.70
C GLU A 133 4.64 0.83 17.79
N ASN A 134 3.64 1.73 17.91
CA ASN A 134 3.49 2.94 17.12
C ASN A 134 3.26 2.74 15.60
N LEU A 135 3.03 1.52 15.13
CA LEU A 135 2.69 1.24 13.74
C LEU A 135 1.23 0.80 13.61
N TRP A 136 0.46 1.56 12.86
CA TRP A 136 -1.00 1.45 12.75
C TRP A 136 -1.44 1.11 11.33
N TYR A 137 -2.37 0.19 11.19
CA TYR A 137 -3.21 0.01 10.01
C TYR A 137 -4.39 0.95 10.14
N LEU A 138 -4.58 1.87 9.21
CA LEU A 138 -5.51 3.00 9.40
C LEU A 138 -7.00 2.63 9.26
N GLY A 139 -7.32 1.49 8.63
CA GLY A 139 -8.70 1.15 8.31
C GLY A 139 -9.28 2.06 7.23
N GLN A 140 -10.58 2.33 7.27
CA GLN A 140 -11.28 3.13 6.25
C GLN A 140 -10.86 4.60 6.28
N ILE A 141 -10.34 5.09 5.16
CA ILE A 141 -9.92 6.50 5.01
C ILE A 141 -11.11 7.38 4.65
N PRO A 142 -11.43 8.42 5.42
CA PRO A 142 -12.47 9.40 5.07
C PRO A 142 -12.07 10.22 3.84
N ARG A 143 -13.00 10.44 2.91
CA ARG A 143 -12.83 11.32 1.74
C ARG A 143 -13.29 12.72 2.14
N THR A 144 -12.36 13.61 2.43
CA THR A 144 -12.66 14.93 3.02
C THR A 144 -12.42 16.12 2.09
N ASN A 145 -11.69 15.90 0.98
CA ASN A 145 -11.48 16.92 -0.04
C ASN A 145 -12.31 16.62 -1.31
N ASP A 146 -12.37 17.60 -2.23
CA ASP A 146 -13.19 17.56 -3.44
C ASP A 146 -12.37 17.33 -4.73
N PHE A 147 -11.12 16.91 -4.62
CA PHE A 147 -10.23 16.70 -5.76
C PHE A 147 -9.66 15.27 -5.86
N GLU A 148 -9.73 14.48 -4.80
CA GLU A 148 -9.32 13.07 -4.78
C GLU A 148 -10.54 12.15 -4.81
N ASN A 149 -10.38 10.92 -5.34
CA ASN A 149 -11.40 9.86 -5.38
C ASN A 149 -12.76 10.31 -5.98
N GLN A 150 -12.72 11.08 -7.07
CA GLN A 150 -13.93 11.66 -7.68
C GLN A 150 -14.65 10.71 -8.66
N THR A 151 -13.99 9.64 -9.09
CA THR A 151 -14.54 8.66 -10.04
C THR A 151 -14.31 7.25 -9.54
N PRO A 152 -15.28 6.34 -9.74
CA PRO A 152 -15.10 4.95 -9.39
C PRO A 152 -14.10 4.26 -10.33
N ILE A 153 -13.51 3.16 -9.85
CA ILE A 153 -12.64 2.28 -10.64
C ILE A 153 -13.36 0.93 -10.74
N GLY A 154 -14.01 0.69 -11.88
CA GLY A 154 -14.78 -0.52 -12.09
C GLY A 154 -15.97 -0.65 -11.15
N PHE A 155 -16.25 -1.89 -10.76
CA PHE A 155 -17.40 -2.26 -9.95
C PHE A 155 -16.99 -3.21 -8.82
N VAL A 156 -17.67 -3.09 -7.71
CA VAL A 156 -17.63 -4.05 -6.60
C VAL A 156 -18.95 -4.82 -6.56
N VAL A 157 -18.87 -6.12 -6.26
CA VAL A 157 -20.07 -6.98 -6.10
C VAL A 157 -20.27 -7.23 -4.62
N ASP A 158 -21.34 -6.62 -4.07
CA ASP A 158 -21.76 -6.78 -2.68
C ASP A 158 -23.15 -7.38 -2.63
N GLU A 159 -23.35 -8.48 -1.90
CA GLU A 159 -24.60 -9.23 -1.81
C GLU A 159 -25.24 -9.54 -3.19
N GLY A 160 -24.41 -9.79 -4.21
CA GLY A 160 -24.85 -10.09 -5.58
C GLY A 160 -25.30 -8.88 -6.40
N ARG A 161 -25.04 -7.67 -5.93
CA ARG A 161 -25.29 -6.41 -6.64
C ARG A 161 -23.98 -5.80 -7.10
N GLU A 162 -23.95 -5.34 -8.33
CA GLU A 162 -22.83 -4.55 -8.86
C GLU A 162 -23.04 -3.07 -8.54
N GLU A 163 -22.07 -2.47 -7.86
CA GLU A 163 -22.05 -1.06 -7.53
C GLU A 163 -20.73 -0.43 -8.02
N PRO A 164 -20.74 0.86 -8.42
CA PRO A 164 -19.50 1.56 -8.76
C PRO A 164 -18.51 1.49 -7.59
N ASP A 165 -17.27 1.03 -7.85
CA ASP A 165 -16.28 0.86 -6.80
C ASP A 165 -15.45 2.13 -6.60
N PHE A 166 -15.64 2.81 -5.47
CA PHE A 166 -14.81 3.93 -5.01
C PHE A 166 -13.64 3.48 -4.13
N ILE A 167 -13.36 2.18 -4.12
CA ILE A 167 -12.29 1.54 -3.35
C ILE A 167 -12.34 1.98 -1.88
N LEU A 168 -13.50 1.73 -1.24
CA LEU A 168 -13.72 2.12 0.15
C LEU A 168 -12.84 1.34 1.14
N ASP A 169 -12.24 0.26 0.68
CA ASP A 169 -11.28 -0.57 1.38
C ASP A 169 -9.84 -0.02 1.36
N ASP A 170 -9.56 1.03 0.58
CA ASP A 170 -8.21 1.63 0.51
C ASP A 170 -7.76 2.19 1.85
N THR A 171 -6.56 1.81 2.26
CA THR A 171 -5.95 2.14 3.53
C THR A 171 -4.42 2.24 3.42
N ALA A 172 -3.75 2.53 4.54
CA ALA A 172 -2.31 2.63 4.63
C ALA A 172 -1.80 2.19 6.02
N LEU A 173 -0.50 1.96 6.13
CA LEU A 173 0.19 1.91 7.41
C LEU A 173 0.66 3.32 7.79
N ALA A 174 0.60 3.64 9.08
CA ALA A 174 1.08 4.90 9.63
C ALA A 174 1.96 4.64 10.85
N TYR A 175 3.19 5.10 10.80
CA TYR A 175 4.15 4.99 11.89
C TYR A 175 4.27 6.33 12.62
N LYS A 176 3.92 6.35 13.90
CA LYS A 176 3.96 7.52 14.76
C LYS A 176 5.31 7.62 15.46
N THR A 177 5.90 8.80 15.45
CA THR A 177 7.06 9.16 16.27
C THR A 177 6.76 10.40 17.12
N ASP A 178 7.68 10.81 17.97
CA ASP A 178 7.56 12.07 18.72
C ASP A 178 7.60 13.31 17.81
N GLU A 179 8.17 13.17 16.59
CA GLU A 179 8.32 14.27 15.64
C GLU A 179 7.14 14.36 14.65
N GLY A 180 6.32 13.30 14.52
CA GLY A 180 5.20 13.26 13.59
C GLY A 180 4.86 11.86 13.09
N VAL A 181 4.19 11.78 11.93
CA VAL A 181 3.76 10.52 11.32
C VAL A 181 4.43 10.28 9.98
N PHE A 182 4.86 9.04 9.74
CA PHE A 182 5.34 8.53 8.45
C PHE A 182 4.32 7.53 7.88
N ILE A 183 4.03 7.61 6.57
CA ILE A 183 2.97 6.83 5.92
C ILE A 183 3.58 5.87 4.88
N ILE A 184 3.11 4.62 4.89
CA ILE A 184 3.39 3.61 3.89
C ILE A 184 2.06 3.20 3.26
N THR A 185 1.89 3.45 1.96
CA THR A 185 0.62 3.23 1.26
C THR A 185 0.80 2.29 0.06
N GLY A 186 -0.27 1.61 -0.35
CA GLY A 186 -0.33 0.88 -1.61
C GLY A 186 -0.56 1.84 -2.78
N CYS A 187 -1.82 1.99 -3.23
CA CYS A 187 -2.18 2.87 -4.35
C CYS A 187 -2.70 4.26 -3.97
N SER A 188 -3.22 4.45 -2.76
CA SER A 188 -3.88 5.70 -2.35
C SER A 188 -5.13 6.04 -3.18
N HIS A 189 -6.00 5.07 -3.43
CA HIS A 189 -7.27 5.31 -4.13
C HIS A 189 -8.19 6.26 -3.39
N SER A 190 -8.14 6.28 -2.06
CA SER A 190 -8.84 7.27 -1.23
C SER A 190 -8.31 8.68 -1.38
N GLY A 191 -7.12 8.82 -1.99
CA GLY A 191 -6.37 10.05 -2.14
C GLY A 191 -5.25 10.18 -1.11
N ILE A 192 -4.04 10.47 -1.59
CA ILE A 192 -2.86 10.55 -0.71
C ILE A 192 -2.98 11.69 0.31
N CYS A 193 -3.62 12.81 -0.04
CA CYS A 193 -3.86 13.91 0.89
C CYS A 193 -4.89 13.50 1.96
N ASN A 194 -5.94 12.79 1.59
CA ASN A 194 -6.92 12.25 2.54
C ASN A 194 -6.27 11.26 3.51
N ILE A 195 -5.38 10.38 3.04
CA ILE A 195 -4.63 9.44 3.89
C ILE A 195 -3.77 10.20 4.90
N CYS A 196 -3.00 11.19 4.43
CA CYS A 196 -2.13 12.00 5.28
C CYS A 196 -2.90 12.74 6.38
N GLU A 197 -3.99 13.41 6.01
CA GLU A 197 -4.83 14.13 6.97
C GLU A 197 -5.48 13.19 7.98
N TYR A 198 -5.96 12.03 7.51
CA TYR A 198 -6.55 11.05 8.40
C TYR A 198 -5.52 10.44 9.37
N ALA A 199 -4.33 10.09 8.89
CA ALA A 199 -3.26 9.57 9.73
C ALA A 199 -2.87 10.57 10.84
N LYS A 200 -2.65 11.85 10.48
CA LYS A 200 -2.38 12.91 11.46
C LYS A 200 -3.48 12.99 12.52
N LYS A 201 -4.74 13.04 12.07
CA LYS A 201 -5.90 13.14 12.97
C LYS A 201 -6.06 11.91 13.87
N ALA A 202 -5.98 10.71 13.29
CA ALA A 202 -6.21 9.44 14.00
C ALA A 202 -5.15 9.20 15.08
N LEU A 203 -3.90 9.58 14.80
CA LEU A 203 -2.77 9.37 15.70
C LEU A 203 -2.42 10.58 16.57
N GLY A 204 -3.17 11.69 16.42
CA GLY A 204 -2.94 12.91 17.19
C GLY A 204 -1.58 13.55 16.90
N CYS A 205 -1.21 13.64 15.62
CA CYS A 205 0.02 14.26 15.13
C CYS A 205 -0.33 15.44 14.21
N ASP A 206 0.45 16.51 14.25
CA ASP A 206 0.28 17.66 13.36
C ASP A 206 1.29 17.65 12.19
N THR A 207 2.40 16.93 12.34
CA THR A 207 3.52 16.90 11.40
C THR A 207 3.49 15.64 10.54
N LEU A 208 3.64 15.80 9.22
CA LEU A 208 3.88 14.73 8.27
C LEU A 208 5.40 14.60 8.04
N LEU A 209 6.00 13.51 8.49
CA LEU A 209 7.44 13.25 8.32
C LEU A 209 7.76 12.78 6.91
N GLY A 210 6.92 11.96 6.34
CA GLY A 210 7.12 11.44 5.00
C GLY A 210 6.04 10.48 4.55
N VAL A 211 6.11 10.14 3.26
CA VAL A 211 5.21 9.19 2.60
C VAL A 211 5.99 8.36 1.60
N ILE A 212 5.74 7.05 1.57
CA ILE A 212 6.22 6.12 0.55
C ILE A 212 5.07 5.28 0.01
N GLY A 213 5.05 5.05 -1.31
CA GLY A 213 4.07 4.20 -1.99
C GLY A 213 3.42 4.87 -3.20
N GLY A 214 2.31 4.30 -3.66
CA GLY A 214 1.56 4.79 -4.81
C GLY A 214 0.69 6.01 -4.49
N PHE A 215 0.66 6.98 -5.40
CA PHE A 215 -0.13 8.21 -5.24
C PHE A 215 -1.35 8.25 -6.15
N HIS A 216 -1.54 7.23 -6.97
CA HIS A 216 -2.58 7.11 -7.99
C HIS A 216 -2.73 8.36 -8.88
N LEU A 217 -1.61 8.97 -9.23
CA LEU A 217 -1.53 10.15 -10.11
C LEU A 217 -1.15 9.71 -11.52
N LEU A 218 -2.15 9.30 -12.31
CA LEU A 218 -1.94 8.70 -13.64
C LEU A 218 -1.99 9.73 -14.77
N LYS A 219 -2.64 10.88 -14.56
CA LYS A 219 -2.83 11.93 -15.57
C LYS A 219 -2.61 13.31 -14.95
N PRO A 220 -2.04 14.27 -15.72
CA PRO A 220 -2.05 15.68 -15.34
C PRO A 220 -3.48 16.18 -15.13
N GLY A 221 -3.68 17.04 -14.14
CA GLY A 221 -4.99 17.58 -13.84
C GLY A 221 -5.08 18.20 -12.44
N ARG A 222 -6.30 18.53 -12.02
CA ARG A 222 -6.57 19.19 -10.74
C ARG A 222 -6.00 18.39 -9.56
N GLN A 223 -6.22 17.08 -9.54
CA GLN A 223 -5.73 16.22 -8.46
C GLN A 223 -4.20 16.34 -8.29
N LEU A 224 -3.43 16.25 -9.39
CA LEU A 224 -1.98 16.39 -9.36
C LEU A 224 -1.54 17.75 -8.79
N GLU A 225 -2.12 18.85 -9.28
CA GLU A 225 -1.72 20.19 -8.86
C GLU A 225 -2.12 20.49 -7.40
N GLU A 226 -3.29 20.03 -6.94
CA GLU A 226 -3.70 20.15 -5.54
C GLU A 226 -2.83 19.29 -4.61
N THR A 227 -2.45 18.07 -5.04
CA THR A 227 -1.53 17.20 -4.30
C THR A 227 -0.15 17.87 -4.15
N ILE A 228 0.36 18.51 -5.22
CA ILE A 228 1.62 19.25 -5.15
C ILE A 228 1.50 20.40 -4.13
N ARG A 229 0.43 21.22 -4.21
CA ARG A 229 0.19 22.32 -3.26
C ARG A 229 0.07 21.82 -1.82
N TYR A 230 -0.54 20.64 -1.63
CA TYR A 230 -0.62 20.01 -0.32
C TYR A 230 0.77 19.73 0.24
N PHE A 231 1.64 19.06 -0.51
CA PHE A 231 2.99 18.74 -0.05
C PHE A 231 3.94 19.95 0.01
N GLU A 232 3.73 21.00 -0.80
CA GLU A 232 4.42 22.29 -0.66
C GLU A 232 4.12 22.95 0.70
N ARG A 233 2.91 22.75 1.22
CA ARG A 233 2.49 23.25 2.54
C ARG A 233 2.98 22.35 3.68
N GLU A 234 2.81 21.04 3.57
CA GLU A 234 3.20 20.06 4.59
C GLU A 234 4.72 19.90 4.73
N LYS A 235 5.46 20.01 3.64
CA LYS A 235 6.94 19.93 3.56
C LYS A 235 7.51 18.67 4.25
N PRO A 236 7.03 17.46 3.92
CA PRO A 236 7.57 16.25 4.51
C PRO A 236 9.06 16.13 4.20
N ALA A 237 9.82 15.61 5.17
CA ALA A 237 11.27 15.38 5.00
C ALA A 237 11.56 14.30 3.95
N LYS A 238 10.62 13.37 3.74
CA LYS A 238 10.70 12.27 2.77
C LYS A 238 9.44 12.20 1.93
N LEU A 239 9.58 12.30 0.61
CA LEU A 239 8.50 12.14 -0.35
C LEU A 239 8.94 11.11 -1.40
N CYS A 240 8.34 9.94 -1.36
CA CYS A 240 8.79 8.74 -2.06
C CYS A 240 7.66 8.17 -2.96
N PRO A 241 7.18 8.92 -3.99
CA PRO A 241 6.12 8.45 -4.87
C PRO A 241 6.62 7.35 -5.81
N CYS A 242 5.94 6.20 -5.81
CA CYS A 242 6.29 5.03 -6.62
C CYS A 242 5.04 4.30 -7.12
N HIS A 243 5.17 3.12 -7.68
CA HIS A 243 4.13 2.22 -8.14
C HIS A 243 3.12 2.90 -9.10
N CYS A 244 1.92 3.27 -8.65
CA CYS A 244 0.84 3.80 -9.49
C CYS A 244 0.94 5.34 -9.71
N ILE A 245 2.08 5.82 -10.15
CA ILE A 245 2.27 7.20 -10.61
C ILE A 245 2.83 7.22 -12.04
N SER A 246 2.20 7.96 -12.97
CA SER A 246 2.76 8.06 -14.31
C SER A 246 4.07 8.86 -14.30
N MET A 247 4.98 8.53 -15.24
CA MET A 247 6.25 9.24 -15.36
C MET A 247 6.06 10.76 -15.53
N GLY A 248 5.06 11.17 -16.30
CA GLY A 248 4.75 12.60 -16.48
C GLY A 248 4.32 13.28 -15.18
N CYS A 249 3.50 12.62 -14.37
CA CYS A 249 3.08 13.12 -13.07
C CYS A 249 4.25 13.11 -12.06
N LYS A 250 5.04 12.03 -12.02
CA LYS A 250 6.24 11.93 -11.15
C LYS A 250 7.23 13.05 -11.49
N PHE A 251 7.47 13.30 -12.77
CA PHE A 251 8.32 14.40 -13.22
C PHE A 251 7.77 15.77 -12.81
N ARG A 252 6.45 16.01 -12.95
CA ARG A 252 5.82 17.25 -12.52
C ARG A 252 5.91 17.47 -11.00
N VAL A 253 5.76 16.40 -10.20
CA VAL A 253 6.00 16.46 -8.74
C VAL A 253 7.46 16.80 -8.46
N ALA A 254 8.41 16.14 -9.13
CA ALA A 254 9.85 16.39 -8.95
C ALA A 254 10.32 17.79 -9.32
N GLN A 255 9.62 18.49 -10.23
CA GLN A 255 9.88 19.89 -10.54
C GLN A 255 9.50 20.86 -9.40
N ALA A 256 8.53 20.47 -8.57
CA ALA A 256 8.02 21.33 -7.50
C ALA A 256 8.57 20.95 -6.12
N LEU A 257 8.87 19.68 -5.91
CA LEU A 257 9.19 19.09 -4.60
C LEU A 257 10.41 18.15 -4.70
N PRO A 258 11.27 18.09 -3.70
CA PRO A 258 12.28 17.05 -3.62
C PRO A 258 11.59 15.70 -3.42
N ILE A 259 11.86 14.73 -4.30
CA ILE A 259 11.40 13.36 -4.20
C ILE A 259 12.57 12.39 -4.18
N GLU A 260 12.36 11.23 -3.54
CA GLU A 260 13.30 10.11 -3.62
C GLU A 260 12.99 9.23 -4.84
N ASP A 261 14.02 8.65 -5.42
CA ASP A 261 13.87 7.66 -6.50
C ASP A 261 13.74 6.26 -5.90
N VAL A 262 12.52 5.78 -5.84
CA VAL A 262 12.18 4.47 -5.27
C VAL A 262 12.14 3.42 -6.37
N ALA A 263 12.75 2.28 -6.09
CA ALA A 263 12.70 1.08 -6.90
C ALA A 263 12.73 -0.15 -5.97
N VAL A 264 12.60 -1.34 -6.53
CA VAL A 264 12.74 -2.59 -5.76
C VAL A 264 14.10 -2.63 -5.06
N GLY A 265 14.12 -3.06 -3.80
CA GLY A 265 15.29 -3.05 -2.93
C GLY A 265 15.60 -1.70 -2.27
N TYR A 266 14.72 -0.69 -2.43
CA TYR A 266 14.83 0.55 -1.67
C TYR A 266 14.60 0.28 -0.18
N GLU A 267 15.57 0.69 0.64
CA GLU A 267 15.49 0.58 2.09
C GLU A 267 15.39 1.97 2.73
N LEU A 268 14.59 2.06 3.78
CA LEU A 268 14.45 3.28 4.58
C LEU A 268 14.34 2.92 6.06
N GLU A 269 15.08 3.65 6.90
CA GLU A 269 14.99 3.59 8.35
C GLU A 269 14.44 4.91 8.90
N ILE A 270 13.46 4.80 9.84
CA ILE A 270 12.71 5.92 10.42
C ILE A 270 12.73 5.79 11.94
#